data_58434c991b34f1ac27308d0e5899e952
#
_entry.id   58434c991b34f1ac27308d0e5899e952
#
_cell.length_a   1.000
_cell.length_b   1.000
_cell.length_c   1.000
_cell.angle_alpha   90.00
_cell.angle_beta   90.00
_cell.angle_gamma   90.00
#
_symmetry.space_group_name_H-M   'P 1'
#
loop_
_entity.id
_entity.type
_entity.pdbx_description
1 polymer ?
#
loop_
_entity_poly.entity_id
_entity_poly.type
_entity_poly.pdbx_seq_one_letter_code
_entity_poly.pdbx_strand_id
1 'polypeptide(L)'
;MPRLILVAHAATDAQRRAAFPLDEPIAEPEVVKLSDLNWTVPHAEHVWSAPEQRTQQTARILGLQATEAEALQDCEYGRWRGRNIEAVQAEEPDGILAWLTDPGAAPHGGESIENLIARVGAWMGNQCDPEHTTTVAITHPAIIRAAIIHALRIPAQTFWRFDIAPLSLTDLRFSRHQWTLRCSGCSLRANEQASENDADA
;
A
#
# COMPACT_ATOMS: atom_id res chain seq x y z
N MET A 1 0.11 -6.19 21.42
CA MET A 1 1.16 -6.41 20.39
C MET A 1 0.74 -5.64 19.14
N PRO A 2 1.50 -4.63 18.71
CA PRO A 2 1.13 -3.80 17.58
C PRO A 2 0.88 -4.61 16.31
N ARG A 3 -0.20 -4.25 15.62
CA ARG A 3 -0.64 -4.83 14.34
C ARG A 3 -0.81 -3.70 13.33
N LEU A 4 -0.20 -3.86 12.17
CA LEU A 4 -0.35 -2.95 11.05
C LEU A 4 -1.00 -3.69 9.88
N ILE A 5 -2.17 -3.21 9.48
CA ILE A 5 -2.91 -3.68 8.32
C ILE A 5 -2.80 -2.62 7.24
N LEU A 6 -2.16 -2.96 6.13
CA LEU A 6 -2.08 -2.11 4.95
C LEU A 6 -3.06 -2.63 3.90
N VAL A 7 -3.89 -1.74 3.38
CA VAL A 7 -4.87 -2.05 2.33
C VAL A 7 -4.52 -1.25 1.08
N ALA A 8 -4.33 -1.93 -0.03
CA ALA A 8 -4.14 -1.28 -1.33
C ALA A 8 -5.47 -0.66 -1.79
N HIS A 9 -5.42 0.60 -2.24
CA HIS A 9 -6.59 1.29 -2.79
C HIS A 9 -7.23 0.51 -3.94
N ALA A 10 -8.51 0.78 -4.24
CA ALA A 10 -9.22 0.23 -5.39
C ALA A 10 -8.58 0.67 -6.71
N ALA A 11 -8.75 -0.12 -7.77
CA ALA A 11 -8.10 0.14 -9.05
C ALA A 11 -8.51 1.50 -9.66
N THR A 12 -7.55 2.14 -10.34
CA THR A 12 -7.75 3.38 -11.10
C THR A 12 -7.66 3.13 -12.60
N ASP A 13 -8.12 4.08 -13.41
CA ASP A 13 -7.96 4.00 -14.86
C ASP A 13 -6.49 4.14 -15.28
N ALA A 14 -5.64 4.82 -14.50
CA ALA A 14 -4.21 4.89 -14.76
C ALA A 14 -3.56 3.49 -14.66
N GLN A 15 -3.87 2.73 -13.61
CA GLN A 15 -3.39 1.34 -13.46
C GLN A 15 -3.85 0.45 -14.62
N ARG A 16 -5.11 0.56 -15.05
CA ARG A 16 -5.66 -0.22 -16.19
C ARG A 16 -4.97 0.08 -17.51
N ARG A 17 -4.48 1.31 -17.66
CA ARG A 17 -3.77 1.77 -18.89
C ARG A 17 -2.26 1.65 -18.77
N ALA A 18 -1.75 1.02 -17.70
CA ALA A 18 -0.31 0.95 -17.39
C ALA A 18 0.36 2.34 -17.46
N ALA A 19 -0.24 3.32 -16.78
CA ALA A 19 0.26 4.68 -16.69
C ALA A 19 0.76 4.99 -15.28
N PHE A 20 1.80 5.83 -15.19
CA PHE A 20 2.22 6.40 -13.91
C PHE A 20 1.08 7.28 -13.34
N PRO A 21 0.72 7.13 -12.06
CA PRO A 21 -0.44 7.81 -11.52
C PRO A 21 -0.27 9.34 -11.46
N LEU A 22 -1.40 10.01 -11.57
CA LEU A 22 -1.64 11.37 -11.09
C LEU A 22 -2.43 11.28 -9.79
N ASP A 23 -3.01 12.38 -9.34
CA ASP A 23 -4.02 12.33 -8.28
C ASP A 23 -5.42 12.12 -8.91
N GLU A 24 -5.64 10.93 -9.44
CA GLU A 24 -6.91 10.52 -10.03
C GLU A 24 -7.78 9.74 -9.04
N PRO A 25 -9.12 9.74 -9.22
CA PRO A 25 -10.04 8.92 -8.44
C PRO A 25 -9.93 7.44 -8.79
N ILE A 26 -10.59 6.59 -7.98
CA ILE A 26 -10.80 5.19 -8.32
C ILE A 26 -11.68 5.07 -9.57
N ALA A 27 -11.49 3.99 -10.35
CA ALA A 27 -12.29 3.75 -11.55
C ALA A 27 -13.77 3.50 -11.19
N GLU A 28 -14.69 4.03 -11.98
CA GLU A 28 -16.13 3.98 -11.70
C GLU A 28 -16.67 2.55 -11.44
N PRO A 29 -16.29 1.50 -12.19
CA PRO A 29 -16.72 0.13 -11.86
C PRO A 29 -16.24 -0.38 -10.51
N GLU A 30 -15.14 0.15 -9.97
CA GLU A 30 -14.63 -0.23 -8.65
C GLU A 30 -15.44 0.37 -7.50
N VAL A 31 -16.11 1.50 -7.72
CA VAL A 31 -17.02 2.09 -6.74
C VAL A 31 -18.14 1.12 -6.39
N VAL A 32 -18.76 0.51 -7.42
CA VAL A 32 -19.84 -0.47 -7.23
C VAL A 32 -19.32 -1.72 -6.50
N LYS A 33 -18.23 -2.31 -6.99
CA LYS A 33 -17.63 -3.50 -6.37
C LYS A 33 -17.25 -3.28 -4.92
N LEU A 34 -16.71 -2.10 -4.61
CA LEU A 34 -16.28 -1.75 -3.26
C LEU A 34 -17.48 -1.52 -2.33
N SER A 35 -18.57 -0.94 -2.84
CA SER A 35 -19.81 -0.74 -2.09
C SER A 35 -20.51 -2.06 -1.71
N ASP A 36 -20.34 -3.09 -2.55
CA ASP A 36 -20.89 -4.43 -2.32
C ASP A 36 -19.96 -5.30 -1.46
N LEU A 37 -18.77 -4.78 -1.13
CA LEU A 37 -17.78 -5.54 -0.37
C LEU A 37 -18.13 -5.55 1.11
N ASN A 38 -18.55 -6.70 1.61
CA ASN A 38 -18.85 -6.94 3.02
C ASN A 38 -17.55 -7.21 3.80
N TRP A 39 -16.70 -6.18 3.94
CA TRP A 39 -15.47 -6.30 4.72
C TRP A 39 -15.69 -5.77 6.13
N THR A 40 -15.51 -6.65 7.11
CA THR A 40 -15.49 -6.24 8.52
C THR A 40 -14.09 -5.74 8.86
N VAL A 41 -13.98 -4.44 9.06
CA VAL A 41 -12.73 -3.82 9.51
C VAL A 41 -12.41 -4.34 10.91
N PRO A 42 -11.21 -4.89 11.15
CA PRO A 42 -10.78 -5.20 12.51
C PRO A 42 -10.88 -3.96 13.39
N HIS A 43 -11.24 -4.12 14.67
CA HIS A 43 -11.22 -2.99 15.58
C HIS A 43 -9.83 -2.35 15.57
N ALA A 44 -9.76 -1.13 15.06
CA ALA A 44 -8.53 -0.36 14.88
C ALA A 44 -8.58 0.89 15.76
N GLU A 45 -7.51 1.15 16.48
CA GLU A 45 -7.35 2.38 17.27
C GLU A 45 -6.98 3.55 16.38
N HIS A 46 -6.22 3.27 15.32
CA HIS A 46 -5.79 4.27 14.35
C HIS A 46 -6.14 3.81 12.94
N VAL A 47 -6.78 4.71 12.19
CA VAL A 47 -7.06 4.51 10.77
C VAL A 47 -6.43 5.66 10.00
N TRP A 48 -5.57 5.33 9.05
CA TRP A 48 -4.86 6.27 8.20
C TRP A 48 -5.23 6.11 6.73
N SER A 49 -5.13 7.17 5.97
CA SER A 49 -5.12 7.12 4.51
C SER A 49 -3.96 7.93 3.95
N ALA A 50 -3.45 7.54 2.81
CA ALA A 50 -2.62 8.42 2.01
C ALA A 50 -3.42 9.65 1.53
N PRO A 51 -2.75 10.77 1.13
CA PRO A 51 -3.44 12.01 0.78
C PRO A 51 -4.20 11.96 -0.56
N GLU A 52 -3.89 11.01 -1.46
CA GLU A 52 -4.45 10.97 -2.79
C GLU A 52 -5.93 10.58 -2.81
N GLN A 53 -6.67 11.10 -3.80
CA GLN A 53 -8.12 10.89 -3.94
C GLN A 53 -8.51 9.41 -3.92
N ARG A 54 -7.77 8.54 -4.62
CA ARG A 54 -8.05 7.10 -4.72
C ARG A 54 -8.00 6.37 -3.37
N THR A 55 -7.08 6.76 -2.48
CA THR A 55 -6.98 6.17 -1.15
C THR A 55 -8.06 6.68 -0.22
N GLN A 56 -8.35 7.97 -0.24
CA GLN A 56 -9.42 8.59 0.54
C GLN A 56 -10.80 8.10 0.12
N GLN A 57 -11.06 7.95 -1.20
CA GLN A 57 -12.30 7.37 -1.71
C GLN A 57 -12.45 5.91 -1.29
N THR A 58 -11.38 5.12 -1.38
CA THR A 58 -11.40 3.73 -0.92
C THR A 58 -11.73 3.66 0.57
N ALA A 59 -11.07 4.46 1.41
CA ALA A 59 -11.35 4.50 2.85
C ALA A 59 -12.82 4.87 3.13
N ARG A 60 -13.32 5.92 2.46
CA ARG A 60 -14.70 6.41 2.64
C ARG A 60 -15.75 5.36 2.28
N ILE A 61 -15.59 4.67 1.15
CA ILE A 61 -16.56 3.64 0.71
C ILE A 61 -16.52 2.41 1.64
N LEU A 62 -15.34 2.07 2.17
CA LEU A 62 -15.18 1.04 3.21
C LEU A 62 -15.74 1.45 4.59
N GLY A 63 -16.32 2.65 4.71
CA GLY A 63 -16.88 3.15 5.97
C GLY A 63 -15.84 3.58 7.00
N LEU A 64 -14.59 3.81 6.59
CA LEU A 64 -13.48 4.19 7.47
C LEU A 64 -13.39 5.71 7.67
N GLN A 65 -13.26 6.13 8.93
CA GLN A 65 -12.90 7.50 9.28
C GLN A 65 -11.36 7.55 9.38
N ALA A 66 -10.70 7.85 8.27
CA ALA A 66 -9.25 7.85 8.20
C ALA A 66 -8.66 9.25 8.38
N THR A 67 -7.58 9.32 9.15
CA THR A 67 -6.72 10.51 9.22
C THR A 67 -5.70 10.47 8.08
N GLU A 68 -5.46 11.59 7.45
CA GLU A 68 -4.48 11.71 6.38
C GLU A 68 -3.06 11.62 6.90
N ALA A 69 -2.19 10.91 6.20
CA ALA A 69 -0.77 10.76 6.51
C ALA A 69 0.09 10.95 5.24
N GLU A 70 0.76 12.08 5.14
CA GLU A 70 1.70 12.41 4.06
C GLU A 70 2.79 11.33 3.87
N ALA A 71 3.22 10.70 4.97
CA ALA A 71 4.20 9.62 4.90
C ALA A 71 3.73 8.38 4.13
N LEU A 72 2.43 8.28 3.85
CA LEU A 72 1.81 7.20 3.07
C LEU A 72 1.51 7.58 1.62
N GLN A 73 1.87 8.81 1.17
CA GLN A 73 1.72 9.23 -0.22
C GLN A 73 2.41 8.28 -1.18
N ASP A 74 1.92 8.19 -2.41
CA ASP A 74 2.53 7.34 -3.44
C ASP A 74 3.99 7.73 -3.72
N CYS A 75 4.73 6.89 -4.43
CA CYS A 75 6.05 7.24 -4.92
C CYS A 75 5.95 8.47 -5.83
N GLU A 76 6.86 9.43 -5.67
CA GLU A 76 6.92 10.60 -6.53
C GLU A 76 7.59 10.23 -7.87
N TYR A 77 6.80 10.18 -8.93
CA TYR A 77 7.26 9.76 -10.26
C TYR A 77 7.76 10.94 -11.13
N GLY A 78 7.91 12.15 -10.57
CA GLY A 78 8.46 13.30 -11.26
C GLY A 78 7.85 13.52 -12.65
N ARG A 79 8.70 13.66 -13.70
CA ARG A 79 8.26 13.91 -15.07
C ARG A 79 7.52 12.74 -15.76
N TRP A 80 7.51 11.55 -15.15
CA TRP A 80 6.77 10.41 -15.69
C TRP A 80 5.30 10.39 -15.27
N ARG A 81 4.89 11.21 -14.30
CA ARG A 81 3.49 11.29 -13.84
C ARG A 81 2.52 11.48 -15.01
N GLY A 82 1.45 10.71 -15.04
CA GLY A 82 0.39 10.73 -16.06
C GLY A 82 0.77 10.11 -17.39
N ARG A 83 2.04 9.71 -17.59
CA ARG A 83 2.52 9.10 -18.82
C ARG A 83 2.30 7.60 -18.83
N ASN A 84 2.01 7.04 -20.00
CA ASN A 84 1.96 5.59 -20.18
C ASN A 84 3.38 4.99 -20.09
N ILE A 85 3.52 3.84 -19.43
CA ILE A 85 4.84 3.20 -19.19
C ILE A 85 5.51 2.81 -20.51
N GLU A 86 4.75 2.31 -21.50
CA GLU A 86 5.30 1.94 -22.81
C GLU A 86 5.84 3.17 -23.56
N ALA A 87 5.13 4.32 -23.48
CA ALA A 87 5.58 5.56 -24.08
C ALA A 87 6.89 6.07 -23.42
N VAL A 88 6.97 6.00 -22.07
CA VAL A 88 8.20 6.34 -21.36
C VAL A 88 9.33 5.38 -21.75
N GLN A 89 9.07 4.09 -21.83
CA GLN A 89 10.07 3.10 -22.23
C GLN A 89 10.59 3.33 -23.67
N ALA A 90 9.71 3.74 -24.57
CA ALA A 90 10.14 4.05 -25.94
C ALA A 90 11.02 5.30 -26.04
N GLU A 91 10.79 6.31 -25.19
CA GLU A 91 11.52 7.56 -25.19
C GLU A 91 12.77 7.54 -24.28
N GLU A 92 12.71 6.83 -23.17
CA GLU A 92 13.72 6.80 -22.13
C GLU A 92 14.03 5.34 -21.70
N PRO A 93 14.46 4.43 -22.58
CA PRO A 93 14.67 3.01 -22.27
C PRO A 93 15.70 2.80 -21.16
N ASP A 94 16.79 3.55 -21.16
CA ASP A 94 17.82 3.47 -20.12
C ASP A 94 17.29 3.97 -18.75
N GLY A 95 16.39 4.94 -18.77
CA GLY A 95 15.73 5.44 -17.57
C GLY A 95 14.84 4.37 -16.95
N ILE A 96 14.00 3.71 -17.73
CA ILE A 96 13.14 2.60 -17.25
C ILE A 96 14.01 1.45 -16.76
N LEU A 97 15.07 1.08 -17.46
CA LEU A 97 15.99 0.03 -17.03
C LEU A 97 16.64 0.37 -15.68
N ALA A 98 17.16 1.58 -15.53
CA ALA A 98 17.74 2.04 -14.26
C ALA A 98 16.71 1.99 -13.12
N TRP A 99 15.49 2.49 -13.33
CA TRP A 99 14.43 2.48 -12.34
C TRP A 99 14.03 1.06 -11.89
N LEU A 100 14.08 0.08 -12.80
CA LEU A 100 13.71 -1.32 -12.50
C LEU A 100 14.85 -2.10 -11.82
N THR A 101 16.12 -1.71 -12.02
CA THR A 101 17.29 -2.51 -11.62
C THR A 101 18.14 -1.87 -10.52
N ASP A 102 18.09 -0.55 -10.36
CA ASP A 102 18.81 0.21 -9.34
C ASP A 102 17.83 0.95 -8.42
N PRO A 103 17.60 0.45 -7.20
CA PRO A 103 16.69 1.08 -6.25
C PRO A 103 17.08 2.51 -5.81
N GLY A 104 18.36 2.88 -5.95
CA GLY A 104 18.84 4.23 -5.67
C GLY A 104 18.57 5.21 -6.82
N ALA A 105 18.27 4.71 -8.02
CA ALA A 105 18.03 5.56 -9.18
C ALA A 105 16.63 6.21 -9.14
N ALA A 106 16.58 7.49 -9.50
CA ALA A 106 15.36 8.25 -9.71
C ALA A 106 15.39 8.97 -11.08
N PRO A 107 15.42 8.23 -12.20
CA PRO A 107 15.59 8.83 -13.53
C PRO A 107 14.47 9.81 -13.89
N HIS A 108 13.28 9.64 -13.32
CA HIS A 108 12.15 10.55 -13.48
C HIS A 108 12.29 11.88 -12.72
N GLY A 109 13.30 12.02 -11.85
CA GLY A 109 13.52 13.23 -11.06
C GLY A 109 12.63 13.34 -9.82
N GLY A 110 11.96 12.25 -9.43
CA GLY A 110 11.17 12.14 -8.20
C GLY A 110 11.87 11.32 -7.11
N GLU A 111 11.13 10.42 -6.44
CA GLU A 111 11.61 9.64 -5.30
C GLU A 111 12.22 8.30 -5.76
N SER A 112 13.40 7.95 -5.26
CA SER A 112 13.97 6.60 -5.48
C SER A 112 13.28 5.56 -4.61
N ILE A 113 13.37 4.27 -4.99
CA ILE A 113 12.83 3.17 -4.20
C ILE A 113 13.48 3.09 -2.81
N GLU A 114 14.79 3.39 -2.69
CA GLU A 114 15.47 3.44 -1.40
C GLU A 114 14.92 4.53 -0.50
N ASN A 115 14.67 5.73 -1.03
CA ASN A 115 14.07 6.84 -0.28
C ASN A 115 12.62 6.52 0.15
N LEU A 116 11.85 5.89 -0.74
CA LEU A 116 10.51 5.40 -0.44
C LEU A 116 10.53 4.40 0.73
N ILE A 117 11.42 3.41 0.71
CA ILE A 117 11.57 2.42 1.78
C ILE A 117 11.97 3.11 3.10
N ALA A 118 12.88 4.08 3.06
CA ALA A 118 13.29 4.82 4.24
C ALA A 118 12.14 5.66 4.84
N ARG A 119 11.36 6.36 4.01
CA ARG A 119 10.20 7.16 4.43
C ARG A 119 9.13 6.28 5.08
N VAL A 120 8.77 5.17 4.43
CA VAL A 120 7.79 4.22 4.96
C VAL A 120 8.29 3.56 6.25
N GLY A 121 9.57 3.19 6.30
CA GLY A 121 10.19 2.63 7.50
C GLY A 121 10.16 3.58 8.69
N ALA A 122 10.41 4.87 8.49
CA ALA A 122 10.30 5.89 9.53
C ALA A 122 8.85 6.01 10.06
N TRP A 123 7.86 6.01 9.16
CA TRP A 123 6.45 6.02 9.55
C TRP A 123 6.06 4.75 10.33
N MET A 124 6.51 3.57 9.88
CA MET A 124 6.28 2.30 10.58
C MET A 124 6.89 2.28 11.98
N GLY A 125 7.99 2.97 12.21
CA GLY A 125 8.61 3.12 13.52
C GLY A 125 7.67 3.74 14.55
N ASN A 126 6.83 4.69 14.14
CA ASN A 126 5.82 5.34 14.98
C ASN A 126 4.61 4.42 15.28
N GLN A 127 4.47 3.29 14.56
CA GLN A 127 3.40 2.31 14.78
C GLN A 127 3.83 1.17 15.73
N CYS A 128 5.03 1.24 16.29
CA CYS A 128 5.60 0.20 17.15
C CYS A 128 5.25 0.37 18.62
N ASP A 129 4.43 1.36 19.01
CA ASP A 129 4.06 1.60 20.40
C ASP A 129 3.30 0.39 20.96
N PRO A 130 3.76 -0.19 22.10
CA PRO A 130 3.10 -1.33 22.74
C PRO A 130 1.65 -1.05 23.18
N GLU A 131 1.30 0.21 23.41
CA GLU A 131 -0.05 0.65 23.77
C GLU A 131 -1.00 0.61 22.54
N HIS A 132 -0.47 0.70 21.32
CA HIS A 132 -1.26 0.58 20.09
C HIS A 132 -1.49 -0.87 19.74
N THR A 133 -2.76 -1.29 19.64
CA THR A 133 -3.07 -2.70 19.34
C THR A 133 -3.23 -2.92 17.85
N THR A 134 -3.98 -2.08 17.12
CA THR A 134 -4.20 -2.25 15.68
C THR A 134 -4.26 -0.91 14.96
N THR A 135 -3.44 -0.78 13.92
CA THR A 135 -3.45 0.32 12.96
C THR A 135 -3.91 -0.21 11.59
N VAL A 136 -4.83 0.48 10.94
CA VAL A 136 -5.24 0.23 9.54
C VAL A 136 -4.81 1.42 8.69
N ALA A 137 -4.23 1.17 7.52
CA ALA A 137 -3.86 2.24 6.58
C ALA A 137 -4.26 1.89 5.14
N ILE A 138 -5.00 2.79 4.51
CA ILE A 138 -5.35 2.70 3.09
C ILE A 138 -4.28 3.44 2.30
N THR A 139 -3.57 2.74 1.43
CA THR A 139 -2.41 3.29 0.75
C THR A 139 -2.17 2.66 -0.64
N HIS A 140 -0.96 2.77 -1.15
CA HIS A 140 -0.58 2.41 -2.51
C HIS A 140 0.20 1.10 -2.56
N PRO A 141 0.16 0.37 -3.68
CA PRO A 141 0.99 -0.82 -3.87
C PRO A 141 2.49 -0.57 -3.64
N ALA A 142 3.01 0.60 -4.04
CA ALA A 142 4.42 0.97 -3.81
C ALA A 142 4.77 1.07 -2.32
N ILE A 143 3.89 1.68 -1.52
CA ILE A 143 4.05 1.80 -0.07
C ILE A 143 4.01 0.43 0.61
N ILE A 144 3.11 -0.45 0.18
CA ILE A 144 3.00 -1.81 0.73
C ILE A 144 4.27 -2.62 0.44
N ARG A 145 4.80 -2.54 -0.79
CA ARG A 145 6.10 -3.14 -1.15
C ARG A 145 7.22 -2.62 -0.26
N ALA A 146 7.32 -1.31 -0.08
CA ALA A 146 8.31 -0.67 0.77
C ALA A 146 8.18 -1.13 2.24
N ALA A 147 6.96 -1.23 2.76
CA ALA A 147 6.69 -1.71 4.11
C ALA A 147 7.13 -3.18 4.30
N ILE A 148 6.85 -4.06 3.33
CA ILE A 148 7.29 -5.46 3.37
C ILE A 148 8.82 -5.55 3.38
N ILE A 149 9.50 -4.81 2.50
CA ILE A 149 10.96 -4.80 2.41
C ILE A 149 11.58 -4.31 3.72
N HIS A 150 11.08 -3.20 4.26
CA HIS A 150 11.52 -2.67 5.55
C HIS A 150 11.27 -3.68 6.69
N ALA A 151 10.08 -4.26 6.76
CA ALA A 151 9.69 -5.20 7.81
C ALA A 151 10.57 -6.46 7.84
N LEU A 152 10.86 -7.02 6.66
CA LEU A 152 11.62 -8.25 6.51
C LEU A 152 13.14 -8.01 6.40
N ARG A 153 13.59 -6.74 6.32
CA ARG A 153 15.00 -6.36 6.13
C ARG A 153 15.65 -7.05 4.94
N ILE A 154 14.89 -7.18 3.86
CA ILE A 154 15.36 -7.80 2.61
C ILE A 154 15.90 -6.73 1.65
N PRO A 155 16.73 -7.12 0.64
CA PRO A 155 17.31 -6.18 -0.30
C PRO A 155 16.25 -5.38 -1.08
N ALA A 156 16.48 -4.07 -1.27
CA ALA A 156 15.60 -3.17 -2.01
C ALA A 156 15.35 -3.63 -3.47
N GLN A 157 16.31 -4.37 -4.07
CA GLN A 157 16.20 -4.98 -5.40
C GLN A 157 15.03 -5.97 -5.52
N THR A 158 14.44 -6.42 -4.40
CA THR A 158 13.28 -7.29 -4.40
C THR A 158 11.96 -6.56 -4.59
N PHE A 159 11.95 -5.22 -4.65
CA PHE A 159 10.75 -4.37 -4.68
C PHE A 159 9.72 -4.80 -5.75
N TRP A 160 10.19 -5.10 -6.96
CA TRP A 160 9.34 -5.50 -8.08
C TRP A 160 8.88 -6.96 -8.05
N ARG A 161 9.31 -7.74 -7.05
CA ARG A 161 8.94 -9.16 -6.91
C ARG A 161 7.66 -9.36 -6.10
N PHE A 162 7.10 -8.29 -5.54
CA PHE A 162 5.84 -8.33 -4.80
C PHE A 162 4.71 -7.83 -5.71
N ASP A 163 3.73 -8.71 -5.96
CA ASP A 163 2.49 -8.32 -6.62
C ASP A 163 1.47 -7.92 -5.55
N ILE A 164 1.04 -6.65 -5.60
CA ILE A 164 0.06 -6.07 -4.68
C ILE A 164 -1.16 -5.69 -5.48
N ALA A 165 -2.16 -6.56 -5.46
CA ALA A 165 -3.41 -6.32 -6.16
C ALA A 165 -4.24 -5.20 -5.50
N PRO A 166 -5.04 -4.45 -6.26
CA PRO A 166 -6.05 -3.54 -5.70
C PRO A 166 -6.95 -4.28 -4.69
N LEU A 167 -7.33 -3.59 -3.62
CA LEU A 167 -8.17 -4.13 -2.55
C LEU A 167 -7.58 -5.39 -1.89
N SER A 168 -6.27 -5.55 -1.93
CA SER A 168 -5.60 -6.59 -1.16
C SER A 168 -5.11 -6.06 0.18
N LEU A 169 -5.00 -6.96 1.15
CA LEU A 169 -4.58 -6.70 2.52
C LEU A 169 -3.20 -7.31 2.79
N THR A 170 -2.37 -6.55 3.49
CA THR A 170 -1.09 -7.01 4.06
C THR A 170 -1.13 -6.83 5.57
N ASP A 171 -0.92 -7.91 6.33
CA ASP A 171 -0.94 -7.93 7.82
C ASP A 171 0.48 -8.10 8.35
N LEU A 172 0.94 -7.11 9.12
CA LEU A 172 2.23 -7.09 9.78
C LEU A 172 2.02 -7.05 11.31
N ARG A 173 2.86 -7.78 12.05
CA ARG A 173 2.85 -7.83 13.51
C ARG A 173 4.21 -7.42 14.06
N PHE A 174 4.22 -6.55 15.08
CA PHE A 174 5.45 -6.12 15.74
C PHE A 174 5.63 -6.81 17.08
N SER A 175 6.73 -7.54 17.23
CA SER A 175 7.11 -8.17 18.51
C SER A 175 8.62 -8.35 18.58
N ARG A 176 9.16 -8.34 19.79
CA ARG A 176 10.61 -8.53 20.02
C ARG A 176 11.48 -7.62 19.14
N HIS A 177 11.05 -6.35 18.99
CA HIS A 177 11.72 -5.31 18.20
C HIS A 177 11.85 -5.61 16.70
N GLN A 178 10.94 -6.43 16.14
CA GLN A 178 10.92 -6.72 14.71
C GLN A 178 9.49 -6.92 14.22
N TRP A 179 9.29 -6.61 12.93
CA TRP A 179 8.07 -6.89 12.21
C TRP A 179 8.07 -8.33 11.69
N THR A 180 6.90 -8.94 11.67
CA THR A 180 6.64 -10.24 11.06
C THR A 180 5.52 -10.08 10.04
N LEU A 181 5.73 -10.50 8.81
CA LEU A 181 4.70 -10.57 7.79
C LEU A 181 3.82 -11.79 8.03
N ARG A 182 2.54 -11.58 8.29
CA ARG A 182 1.54 -12.64 8.49
C ARG A 182 0.91 -13.09 7.17
N CYS A 183 0.51 -12.12 6.35
CA CYS A 183 0.05 -12.36 4.99
C CYS A 183 0.27 -11.12 4.12
N SER A 184 0.31 -11.33 2.81
CA SER A 184 0.26 -10.27 1.80
C SER A 184 -0.60 -10.74 0.64
N GLY A 185 -1.30 -9.83 -0.03
CA GLY A 185 -2.21 -10.18 -1.12
C GLY A 185 -3.51 -10.87 -0.69
N CYS A 186 -3.81 -10.86 0.61
CA CYS A 186 -5.05 -11.45 1.10
C CYS A 186 -6.25 -10.61 0.64
N SER A 187 -7.32 -11.26 0.16
CA SER A 187 -8.55 -10.58 -0.24
C SER A 187 -9.25 -9.93 0.96
N LEU A 188 -9.83 -8.75 0.76
CA LEU A 188 -10.75 -8.11 1.70
C LEU A 188 -12.10 -8.86 1.68
N ARG A 189 -12.15 -10.07 2.20
CA ARG A 189 -13.41 -10.81 2.37
C ARG A 189 -13.83 -10.79 3.83
N ALA A 190 -15.14 -10.91 4.08
CA ALA A 190 -15.66 -11.14 5.41
C ALA A 190 -14.92 -12.32 6.06
N ASN A 191 -14.52 -12.13 7.32
CA ASN A 191 -13.85 -13.17 8.10
C ASN A 191 -14.88 -14.25 8.44
N GLU A 192 -15.10 -15.24 7.58
CA GLU A 192 -15.94 -16.41 7.86
C GLU A 192 -15.34 -17.35 8.93
N GLN A 193 -14.09 -17.09 9.38
CA GLN A 193 -13.37 -17.98 10.30
C GLN A 193 -13.39 -17.55 11.78
N ALA A 194 -14.13 -16.51 12.16
CA ALA A 194 -14.18 -16.11 13.58
C ALA A 194 -15.29 -16.83 14.39
N SER A 195 -16.16 -17.61 13.76
CA SER A 195 -17.32 -18.23 14.42
C SER A 195 -17.16 -19.71 14.81
N GLU A 196 -16.08 -20.38 14.43
CA GLU A 196 -15.92 -21.81 14.74
C GLU A 196 -15.05 -22.13 15.98
N ASN A 197 -14.35 -21.15 16.56
CA ASN A 197 -13.51 -21.40 17.73
C ASN A 197 -14.14 -21.06 19.09
N ASP A 198 -15.36 -20.50 19.14
CA ASP A 198 -16.06 -20.20 20.39
C ASP A 198 -17.16 -21.25 20.76
N ALA A 199 -17.27 -22.32 20.00
CA ALA A 199 -18.29 -23.34 20.25
C ALA A 199 -17.75 -24.61 20.95
N ASP A 200 -16.42 -24.69 21.22
CA ASP A 200 -15.77 -25.85 21.85
C ASP A 200 -14.86 -25.45 23.03
N ALA A 201 -15.32 -24.54 23.91
CA ALA A 201 -14.64 -24.26 25.20
C ALA A 201 -15.65 -24.30 26.37
#